data_7a27457a9b860c1fd8537f1b4125f430
#
_entry.id   7a27457a9b860c1fd8537f1b4125f430
#
_cell.length_a   1.000
_cell.length_b   1.000
_cell.length_c   1.000
_cell.angle_alpha   90.00
_cell.angle_beta   90.00
_cell.angle_gamma   90.00
#
_symmetry.space_group_name_H-M   'P 1'
#
loop_
_entity.id
_entity.type
_entity.pdbx_description
1 polymer ?
#
loop_
_entity_poly.entity_id
_entity_poly.type
_entity_poly.pdbx_seq_one_letter_code
_entity_poly.pdbx_strand_id
1 'polypeptide(L)'
;METGYAEIIVCEENTASSLGSGLLPVFATPALVALMEKAACEAMKGYLKEGETSVGIEITVKHTAATPVGMKVRAKAEVTEVKGRFYTFRITADDEKGEIGSGIHVRAVINAEKFMNKAKARKET
;
A
#
# COMPACT_ATOMS: atom_id res chain seq x y z
N MET A 1 18.71 -2.86 -1.51
CA MET A 1 17.51 -2.56 -0.72
C MET A 1 16.40 -3.54 -1.07
N GLU A 2 15.60 -3.90 -0.08
CA GLU A 2 14.54 -4.87 -0.28
C GLU A 2 13.46 -4.36 -1.23
N THR A 3 12.89 -5.28 -1.99
CA THR A 3 11.81 -5.02 -2.94
C THR A 3 10.65 -5.97 -2.64
N GLY A 4 9.45 -5.46 -2.72
CA GLY A 4 8.23 -6.25 -2.55
C GLY A 4 7.26 -6.02 -3.69
N TYR A 5 6.42 -7.02 -3.95
CA TYR A 5 5.43 -6.96 -5.03
C TYR A 5 4.06 -7.36 -4.52
N ALA A 6 3.03 -6.82 -5.14
CA ALA A 6 1.65 -7.23 -4.91
C ALA A 6 0.87 -7.11 -6.22
N GLU A 7 -0.07 -8.01 -6.45
CA GLU A 7 -0.88 -8.03 -7.67
C GLU A 7 -2.35 -8.15 -7.32
N ILE A 8 -3.19 -7.61 -8.18
CA ILE A 8 -4.64 -7.73 -8.05
C ILE A 8 -5.26 -7.70 -9.45
N ILE A 9 -6.40 -8.38 -9.60
CA ILE A 9 -7.23 -8.26 -10.80
C ILE A 9 -8.27 -7.20 -10.52
N VAL A 10 -8.45 -6.25 -11.43
CA VAL A 10 -9.50 -5.26 -11.29
C VAL A 10 -10.84 -5.95 -11.44
N CYS A 11 -11.68 -5.85 -10.44
CA CYS A 11 -13.01 -6.44 -10.40
C CYS A 11 -14.02 -5.39 -9.94
N GLU A 12 -15.30 -5.72 -9.97
CA GLU A 12 -16.34 -4.76 -9.57
C GLU A 12 -16.09 -4.17 -8.19
N GLU A 13 -15.71 -5.00 -7.23
CA GLU A 13 -15.55 -4.60 -5.82
C GLU A 13 -14.41 -3.61 -5.58
N ASN A 14 -13.43 -3.51 -6.47
CA ASN A 14 -12.32 -2.56 -6.31
C ASN A 14 -12.36 -1.38 -7.29
N THR A 15 -13.52 -1.14 -7.89
CA THR A 15 -13.73 0.02 -8.76
C THR A 15 -14.06 1.28 -7.96
N ALA A 16 -13.80 2.42 -8.57
CA ALA A 16 -14.11 3.72 -7.96
C ALA A 16 -15.59 3.84 -7.64
N SER A 17 -16.49 3.39 -8.55
CA SER A 17 -17.92 3.45 -8.32
C SER A 17 -18.36 2.59 -7.14
N SER A 18 -17.75 1.42 -6.94
CA SER A 18 -18.10 0.53 -5.82
C SER A 18 -17.59 1.06 -4.49
N LEU A 19 -16.40 1.65 -4.47
CA LEU A 19 -15.78 2.16 -3.23
C LEU A 19 -16.25 3.57 -2.87
N GLY A 20 -16.97 4.25 -3.76
CA GLY A 20 -17.42 5.61 -3.50
C GLY A 20 -16.32 6.66 -3.67
N SER A 21 -15.21 6.32 -4.32
CA SER A 21 -14.12 7.27 -4.58
C SER A 21 -14.24 7.96 -5.92
N GLY A 22 -15.26 7.66 -6.68
CA GLY A 22 -15.55 8.23 -7.99
C GLY A 22 -16.82 7.61 -8.53
N LEU A 23 -17.16 7.91 -9.76
CA LEU A 23 -18.43 7.47 -10.36
C LEU A 23 -18.23 6.42 -11.46
N LEU A 24 -17.01 6.10 -11.82
CA LEU A 24 -16.71 5.22 -12.95
C LEU A 24 -16.25 3.83 -12.53
N PRO A 25 -16.53 2.80 -13.34
CA PRO A 25 -16.15 1.42 -13.03
C PRO A 25 -14.71 1.09 -13.47
N VAL A 26 -13.76 1.82 -12.95
CA VAL A 26 -12.32 1.61 -13.16
C VAL A 26 -11.62 1.40 -11.82
N PHE A 27 -10.42 0.85 -11.85
CA PHE A 27 -9.64 0.59 -10.63
C PHE A 27 -9.58 1.84 -9.76
N ALA A 28 -10.01 1.74 -8.52
CA ALA A 28 -10.13 2.88 -7.61
C ALA A 28 -8.78 3.33 -7.08
N THR A 29 -8.59 4.65 -6.93
CA THR A 29 -7.38 5.19 -6.30
C THR A 29 -7.14 4.64 -4.90
N PRO A 30 -8.14 4.54 -3.99
CA PRO A 30 -7.93 3.89 -2.69
C PRO A 30 -7.49 2.43 -2.81
N ALA A 31 -7.98 1.71 -3.82
CA ALA A 31 -7.57 0.32 -4.04
C ALA A 31 -6.11 0.25 -4.52
N LEU A 32 -5.69 1.21 -5.35
CA LEU A 32 -4.30 1.33 -5.77
C LEU A 32 -3.40 1.62 -4.56
N VAL A 33 -3.81 2.53 -3.68
CA VAL A 33 -3.08 2.83 -2.45
C VAL A 33 -2.92 1.57 -1.60
N ALA A 34 -3.99 0.82 -1.39
CA ALA A 34 -3.94 -0.43 -0.63
C ALA A 34 -2.99 -1.45 -1.25
N LEU A 35 -2.98 -1.55 -2.58
CA LEU A 35 -2.08 -2.46 -3.29
C LEU A 35 -0.62 -2.05 -3.11
N MET A 36 -0.35 -0.75 -3.17
CA MET A 36 0.98 -0.20 -2.94
C MET A 36 1.46 -0.47 -1.51
N GLU A 37 0.58 -0.29 -0.53
CA GLU A 37 0.89 -0.60 0.86
C GLU A 37 1.17 -2.09 1.05
N LYS A 38 0.41 -2.95 0.37
CA LYS A 38 0.63 -4.39 0.42
C LYS A 38 2.00 -4.77 -0.14
N ALA A 39 2.40 -4.16 -1.24
CA ALA A 39 3.75 -4.37 -1.82
C ALA A 39 4.83 -3.94 -0.84
N ALA A 40 4.64 -2.81 -0.14
CA ALA A 40 5.58 -2.36 0.88
C ALA A 40 5.64 -3.33 2.06
N CYS A 41 4.51 -3.89 2.49
CA CYS A 41 4.48 -4.91 3.54
C CYS A 41 5.29 -6.14 3.14
N GLU A 42 5.23 -6.56 1.88
CA GLU A 42 6.04 -7.67 1.39
C GLU A 42 7.53 -7.34 1.46
N ALA A 43 7.91 -6.12 1.11
CA ALA A 43 9.30 -5.67 1.21
C ALA A 43 9.78 -5.59 2.67
N MET A 44 8.88 -5.38 3.62
CA MET A 44 9.22 -5.26 5.04
C MET A 44 9.56 -6.59 5.71
N LYS A 45 9.13 -7.71 5.15
CA LYS A 45 9.24 -9.03 5.82
C LYS A 45 10.65 -9.35 6.31
N GLY A 46 11.67 -8.98 5.56
CA GLY A 46 13.05 -9.26 5.92
C GLY A 46 13.61 -8.39 7.05
N TYR A 47 12.92 -7.33 7.41
CA TYR A 47 13.37 -6.39 8.45
C TYR A 47 12.70 -6.61 9.80
N LEU A 48 11.62 -7.35 9.84
CA LEU A 48 10.81 -7.48 11.07
C LEU A 48 11.32 -8.60 11.97
N LYS A 49 11.33 -8.33 13.27
CA LYS A 49 11.66 -9.31 14.32
C LYS A 49 10.37 -9.85 14.90
N GLU A 50 10.50 -10.92 15.72
CA GLU A 50 9.33 -11.48 16.39
C GLU A 50 8.59 -10.42 17.21
N GLY A 51 7.26 -10.40 17.07
CA GLY A 51 6.40 -9.43 17.75
C GLY A 51 6.31 -8.08 17.06
N GLU A 52 7.12 -7.86 16.02
CA GLU A 52 7.08 -6.62 15.25
C GLU A 52 6.21 -6.71 14.01
N THR A 53 5.65 -5.57 13.65
CA THR A 53 5.00 -5.36 12.36
C THR A 53 5.25 -3.94 11.92
N SER A 54 4.71 -3.54 10.79
CA SER A 54 4.80 -2.16 10.34
C SER A 54 3.43 -1.57 10.10
N VAL A 55 3.32 -0.26 10.26
CA VAL A 55 2.10 0.51 9.94
C VAL A 55 2.46 1.61 8.97
N GLY A 56 1.57 1.91 8.02
CA GLY A 56 1.73 3.05 7.12
C GLY A 56 1.44 4.34 7.87
N ILE A 57 2.32 5.33 7.72
CA ILE A 57 2.15 6.63 8.36
C ILE A 57 2.02 7.78 7.37
N GLU A 58 2.46 7.59 6.14
CA GLU A 58 2.39 8.62 5.11
C GLU A 58 2.43 7.96 3.74
N ILE A 59 1.65 8.47 2.80
CA ILE A 59 1.73 8.05 1.42
C ILE A 59 1.28 9.19 0.50
N THR A 60 2.05 9.44 -0.55
CA THR A 60 1.71 10.37 -1.61
C THR A 60 1.65 9.58 -2.90
N VAL A 61 0.51 9.63 -3.58
CA VAL A 61 0.26 8.81 -4.78
C VAL A 61 -0.22 9.67 -5.93
N LYS A 62 0.31 9.36 -7.12
CA LYS A 62 -0.21 9.86 -8.38
C LYS A 62 -0.80 8.68 -9.12
N HIS A 63 -2.07 8.77 -9.48
CA HIS A 63 -2.80 7.74 -10.23
C HIS A 63 -3.07 8.31 -11.61
N THR A 64 -2.26 7.94 -12.58
CA THR A 64 -2.14 8.65 -13.86
C THR A 64 -2.85 7.98 -15.04
N ALA A 65 -3.28 6.74 -14.89
CA ALA A 65 -4.01 6.04 -15.93
C ALA A 65 -5.09 5.14 -15.32
N ALA A 66 -6.21 5.04 -16.02
CA ALA A 66 -7.34 4.21 -15.58
C ALA A 66 -7.19 2.78 -16.06
N THR A 67 -7.50 1.81 -15.19
CA THR A 67 -7.47 0.40 -15.54
C THR A 67 -8.89 -0.17 -15.47
N PRO A 68 -9.38 -0.76 -16.56
CA PRO A 68 -10.73 -1.36 -16.59
C PRO A 68 -10.79 -2.70 -15.87
N VAL A 69 -12.01 -3.12 -15.56
CA VAL A 69 -12.29 -4.44 -14.98
C VAL A 69 -11.71 -5.53 -15.89
N GLY A 70 -11.08 -6.53 -15.28
CA GLY A 70 -10.51 -7.68 -15.96
C GLY A 70 -9.00 -7.62 -16.15
N MET A 71 -8.39 -6.45 -16.05
CA MET A 71 -6.94 -6.32 -16.14
C MET A 71 -6.26 -6.56 -14.81
N LYS A 72 -5.04 -7.07 -14.86
CA LYS A 72 -4.17 -7.23 -13.71
C LYS A 72 -3.39 -5.95 -13.46
N VAL A 73 -3.25 -5.57 -12.19
CA VAL A 73 -2.39 -4.48 -11.74
C VAL A 73 -1.33 -5.06 -10.82
N ARG A 74 -0.09 -4.62 -10.99
CA ARG A 74 1.04 -5.04 -10.16
C ARG A 74 1.73 -3.82 -9.57
N ALA A 75 1.95 -3.83 -8.27
CA ALA A 75 2.74 -2.81 -7.58
C ALA A 75 4.10 -3.36 -7.20
N LYS A 76 5.11 -2.51 -7.28
CA LYS A 76 6.49 -2.81 -6.88
C LYS A 76 6.93 -1.75 -5.88
N ALA A 77 7.33 -2.16 -4.67
CA ALA A 77 7.82 -1.26 -3.64
C ALA A 77 9.30 -1.53 -3.39
N GLU A 78 10.10 -0.47 -3.39
CA GLU A 78 11.54 -0.54 -3.11
C GLU A 78 11.84 0.32 -1.90
N VAL A 79 12.59 -0.22 -0.92
CA VAL A 79 13.08 0.57 0.20
C VAL A 79 14.15 1.52 -0.33
N THR A 80 14.00 2.82 -0.08
CA THR A 80 14.95 3.85 -0.50
C THR A 80 15.70 4.46 0.67
N GLU A 81 15.15 4.38 1.88
CA GLU A 81 15.77 4.96 3.06
C GLU A 81 15.32 4.24 4.32
N VAL A 82 16.22 4.06 5.26
CA VAL A 82 15.92 3.53 6.59
C VAL A 82 16.50 4.49 7.63
N LYS A 83 15.64 5.04 8.47
CA LYS A 83 16.02 5.91 9.58
C LYS A 83 15.39 5.40 10.86
N GLY A 84 16.17 4.68 11.68
CA GLY A 84 15.66 4.07 12.89
C GLY A 84 14.55 3.07 12.53
N ARG A 85 13.36 3.31 13.06
CA ARG A 85 12.19 2.44 12.79
C ARG A 85 11.37 2.87 11.56
N PHE A 86 11.80 3.92 10.87
CA PHE A 86 11.07 4.47 9.72
C PHE A 86 11.69 4.02 8.40
N TYR A 87 10.86 3.48 7.54
CA TYR A 87 11.25 2.94 6.24
C TYR A 87 10.50 3.70 5.14
N THR A 88 11.27 4.25 4.21
CA THR A 88 10.71 4.98 3.07
C THR A 88 10.79 4.12 1.82
N PHE A 89 9.70 4.10 1.06
CA PHE A 89 9.56 3.30 -0.15
C PHE A 89 9.27 4.19 -1.34
N ARG A 90 9.85 3.83 -2.47
CA ARG A 90 9.38 4.28 -3.76
C ARG A 90 8.55 3.15 -4.34
N ILE A 91 7.35 3.47 -4.82
CA ILE A 91 6.41 2.47 -5.33
C ILE A 91 5.95 2.87 -6.71
N THR A 92 5.92 1.88 -7.62
CA THR A 92 5.35 2.05 -8.95
C THR A 92 4.29 0.98 -9.16
N ALA A 93 3.30 1.28 -9.98
CA ALA A 93 2.25 0.32 -10.32
C ALA A 93 2.02 0.34 -11.82
N ASP A 94 1.84 -0.86 -12.38
CA ASP A 94 1.61 -1.07 -13.80
C ASP A 94 0.39 -1.95 -14.01
N ASP A 95 -0.36 -1.69 -15.08
CA ASP A 95 -1.31 -2.66 -15.60
C ASP A 95 -0.70 -3.33 -16.83
N GLU A 96 -1.50 -4.08 -17.60
CA GLU A 96 -0.99 -4.81 -18.76
C GLU A 96 -0.56 -3.91 -19.91
N LYS A 97 -0.83 -2.61 -19.83
CA LYS A 97 -0.53 -1.63 -20.87
C LYS A 97 0.58 -0.64 -20.49
N GLY A 98 1.00 -0.63 -19.23
CA GLY A 98 2.06 0.26 -18.77
C GLY A 98 1.82 0.83 -17.39
N GLU A 99 2.60 1.83 -17.03
CA GLU A 99 2.52 2.44 -15.70
C GLU A 99 1.21 3.19 -15.51
N ILE A 100 0.55 2.93 -14.38
CA ILE A 100 -0.69 3.60 -14.01
C ILE A 100 -0.54 4.51 -12.80
N GLY A 101 0.56 4.38 -12.06
CA GLY A 101 0.75 5.22 -10.89
C GLY A 101 2.11 5.04 -10.24
N SER A 102 2.42 5.98 -9.34
CA SER A 102 3.65 5.96 -8.55
C SER A 102 3.41 6.65 -7.22
N GLY A 103 4.28 6.39 -6.25
CA GLY A 103 4.14 7.00 -4.94
C GLY A 103 5.37 6.91 -4.08
N ILE A 104 5.34 7.68 -3.00
CA ILE A 104 6.33 7.63 -1.93
C ILE A 104 5.57 7.27 -0.66
N HIS A 105 6.07 6.30 0.09
CA HIS A 105 5.38 5.75 1.23
C HIS A 105 6.32 5.56 2.40
N VAL A 106 5.88 5.91 3.59
CA VAL A 106 6.66 5.73 4.83
C VAL A 106 5.90 4.78 5.75
N ARG A 107 6.62 3.79 6.26
CA ARG A 107 6.08 2.85 7.25
C ARG A 107 6.94 2.90 8.50
N ALA A 108 6.32 2.66 9.64
CA ALA A 108 7.01 2.58 10.93
C ALA A 108 6.94 1.16 11.46
N VAL A 109 8.07 0.64 11.93
CA VAL A 109 8.12 -0.65 12.64
C VAL A 109 7.64 -0.40 14.06
N ILE A 110 6.72 -1.23 14.53
CA ILE A 110 6.13 -1.12 15.87
C ILE A 110 6.03 -2.52 16.50
N ASN A 111 5.90 -2.54 17.81
CA ASN A 111 5.53 -3.76 18.52
C ASN A 111 4.02 -3.92 18.39
N ALA A 112 3.58 -5.03 17.80
CA ALA A 112 2.16 -5.22 17.47
C ALA A 112 1.25 -5.17 18.71
N GLU A 113 1.65 -5.85 19.79
CA GLU A 113 0.84 -5.90 21.01
C GLU A 113 0.72 -4.52 21.68
N LYS A 114 1.84 -3.83 21.85
CA LYS A 114 1.86 -2.49 22.46
C LYS A 114 1.06 -1.50 21.61
N PHE A 115 1.21 -1.58 20.30
CA PHE A 115 0.49 -0.72 19.39
C PHE A 115 -1.02 -0.92 19.51
N MET A 116 -1.47 -2.17 19.51
CA MET A 116 -2.91 -2.47 19.62
C MET A 116 -3.47 -2.08 20.98
N ASN A 117 -2.70 -2.28 22.06
CA ASN A 117 -3.14 -1.88 23.39
C ASN A 117 -3.34 -0.36 23.46
N LYS A 118 -2.43 0.41 22.87
CA LYS A 118 -2.56 1.86 22.83
C LYS A 118 -3.75 2.30 21.97
N ALA A 119 -3.97 1.65 20.83
CA ALA A 119 -5.11 1.95 19.97
C ALA A 119 -6.43 1.68 20.67
N LYS A 120 -6.55 0.52 21.35
CA LYS A 120 -7.76 0.15 22.10
C LYS A 120 -8.04 1.11 23.26
N ALA A 121 -6.98 1.58 23.92
CA ALA A 121 -7.10 2.51 25.04
C ALA A 121 -7.77 3.84 24.63
N ARG A 122 -7.73 4.21 23.37
CA ARG A 122 -8.38 5.41 22.87
C ARG A 122 -9.90 5.37 22.94
N LYS A 123 -10.49 4.18 23.05
CA LYS A 123 -11.94 4.01 23.24
C LYS A 123 -12.35 4.26 24.68
N GLU A 124 -11.41 4.16 25.60
CA GLU A 124 -11.67 4.34 27.03
C GLU A 124 -11.55 5.82 27.36
N THR A 125 -12.42 6.30 28.21
CA THR A 125 -12.42 7.70 28.63
C THR A 125 -12.12 7.84 30.11
#